data_1307f4b13053e4aefb5a61ae69a6def8
#
_entry.id   1307f4b13053e4aefb5a61ae69a6def8
#
_cell.length_a   1.000
_cell.length_b   1.000
_cell.length_c   1.000
_cell.angle_alpha   90.00
_cell.angle_beta   90.00
_cell.angle_gamma   90.00
#
_symmetry.space_group_name_H-M   'P 1'
#
loop_
_entity.id
_entity.type
_entity.pdbx_description
1 polymer ?
#
loop_
_entity_poly.entity_id
_entity_poly.type
_entity_poly.pdbx_seq_one_letter_code
_entity_poly.pdbx_strand_id
1 'polypeptide(L)'
;EVDGFIRKFVIKNLSTDTYAEISKYILNISNNGENEYLIYTSDKGIPIKLVRKLSLDIREIIDKEKELSLTHIDAIKIKNSNQFDTIYRVIEETDTSNSIFFPNNKRFSWNNDHFGPLYIPKAGDKIDLNIKTLPLYKKIITDYEFNDLKVIDEDILINGTKENEYVFKQDYYWMMGDNRYNS
;
A
#
# COMPACT_ATOMS: atom_id res chain seq x y z
N GLU A 1 18.47 -31.98 -14.74
CA GLU A 1 17.02 -31.66 -14.87
C GLU A 1 16.67 -30.60 -13.84
N VAL A 2 16.36 -29.41 -14.29
CA VAL A 2 15.91 -28.35 -13.40
C VAL A 2 14.45 -28.63 -13.09
N ASP A 3 14.13 -28.98 -11.84
CA ASP A 3 12.76 -29.03 -11.36
C ASP A 3 12.26 -27.58 -11.23
N GLY A 4 11.77 -27.05 -12.35
CA GLY A 4 11.24 -25.70 -12.41
C GLY A 4 9.75 -25.68 -12.12
N PHE A 5 9.29 -24.49 -11.71
CA PHE A 5 7.87 -24.19 -11.50
C PHE A 5 7.51 -22.95 -12.30
N ILE A 6 6.35 -22.99 -12.95
CA ILE A 6 5.80 -21.87 -13.71
C ILE A 6 4.73 -21.20 -12.86
N ARG A 7 4.85 -19.89 -12.64
CA ARG A 7 3.98 -19.13 -11.71
C ARG A 7 2.89 -18.33 -12.38
N LYS A 8 3.20 -17.72 -13.51
CA LYS A 8 2.26 -16.91 -14.28
C LYS A 8 2.40 -17.25 -15.74
N PHE A 9 1.31 -17.60 -16.38
CA PHE A 9 1.36 -18.06 -17.77
C PHE A 9 0.03 -17.88 -18.51
N VAL A 10 0.10 -17.81 -19.81
CA VAL A 10 -1.05 -17.92 -20.70
C VAL A 10 -1.14 -19.36 -21.19
N ILE A 11 -2.33 -19.94 -21.10
CA ILE A 11 -2.64 -21.27 -21.64
C ILE A 11 -3.68 -21.10 -22.78
N LYS A 12 -3.46 -21.83 -23.86
CA LYS A 12 -4.41 -21.91 -24.98
C LYS A 12 -5.25 -23.18 -24.86
N ASN A 13 -6.52 -23.05 -25.31
CA ASN A 13 -7.42 -24.19 -25.42
C ASN A 13 -7.55 -25.02 -24.14
N LEU A 14 -7.72 -24.35 -22.99
CA LEU A 14 -7.89 -25.01 -21.71
C LEU A 14 -9.18 -25.84 -21.66
N SER A 15 -9.05 -27.17 -21.71
CA SER A 15 -10.18 -28.06 -21.56
C SER A 15 -10.62 -28.22 -20.11
N THR A 16 -11.86 -28.67 -19.89
CA THR A 16 -12.40 -28.92 -18.56
C THR A 16 -11.57 -29.97 -17.79
N ASP A 17 -11.12 -31.02 -18.45
CA ASP A 17 -10.31 -32.09 -17.84
C ASP A 17 -8.94 -31.57 -17.44
N THR A 18 -8.31 -30.80 -18.33
CA THR A 18 -7.02 -30.15 -18.04
C THR A 18 -7.15 -29.16 -16.88
N TYR A 19 -8.22 -28.37 -16.87
CA TYR A 19 -8.48 -27.45 -15.74
C TYR A 19 -8.63 -28.20 -14.43
N ALA A 20 -9.33 -29.31 -14.39
CA ALA A 20 -9.50 -30.11 -13.18
C ALA A 20 -8.16 -30.59 -12.60
N GLU A 21 -7.21 -31.00 -13.48
CA GLU A 21 -5.88 -31.45 -13.04
C GLU A 21 -4.97 -30.35 -12.49
N ILE A 22 -5.10 -29.12 -13.02
CA ILE A 22 -4.24 -27.99 -12.62
C ILE A 22 -4.89 -27.05 -11.61
N SER A 23 -6.21 -27.14 -11.40
CA SER A 23 -6.99 -26.21 -10.56
C SER A 23 -6.43 -25.99 -9.16
N LYS A 24 -5.88 -27.03 -8.54
CA LYS A 24 -5.26 -26.97 -7.20
C LYS A 24 -4.04 -26.05 -7.11
N TYR A 25 -3.45 -25.68 -8.24
CA TYR A 25 -2.32 -24.75 -8.30
C TYR A 25 -2.76 -23.32 -8.65
N ILE A 26 -3.99 -23.14 -9.12
CA ILE A 26 -4.50 -21.88 -9.63
C ILE A 26 -5.03 -21.03 -8.47
N LEU A 27 -4.57 -19.79 -8.35
CA LEU A 27 -5.13 -18.77 -7.46
C LEU A 27 -6.17 -17.91 -8.18
N ASN A 28 -5.89 -17.59 -9.44
CA ASN A 28 -6.79 -16.77 -10.25
C ASN A 28 -6.64 -17.14 -11.72
N ILE A 29 -7.74 -16.97 -12.46
CA ILE A 29 -7.82 -17.18 -13.90
C ILE A 29 -8.62 -16.05 -14.53
N SER A 30 -8.13 -15.47 -15.60
CA SER A 30 -8.84 -14.47 -16.39
C SER A 30 -8.79 -14.79 -17.87
N ASN A 31 -9.84 -14.43 -18.59
CA ASN A 31 -9.87 -14.58 -20.04
C ASN A 31 -8.93 -13.51 -20.65
N ASN A 32 -8.04 -13.94 -21.54
CA ASN A 32 -7.05 -13.10 -22.21
C ASN A 32 -7.28 -13.04 -23.75
N GLY A 33 -8.40 -13.53 -24.24
CA GLY A 33 -8.75 -13.59 -25.65
C GLY A 33 -9.54 -14.85 -25.99
N GLU A 34 -9.78 -15.09 -27.29
CA GLU A 34 -10.43 -16.31 -27.72
C GLU A 34 -9.57 -17.53 -27.39
N ASN A 35 -10.11 -18.39 -26.51
CA ASN A 35 -9.44 -19.62 -26.05
C ASN A 35 -8.08 -19.41 -25.36
N GLU A 36 -7.78 -18.20 -24.90
CA GLU A 36 -6.59 -17.91 -24.10
C GLU A 36 -6.99 -17.53 -22.68
N TYR A 37 -6.27 -18.08 -21.71
CA TYR A 37 -6.50 -17.84 -20.28
C TYR A 37 -5.20 -17.43 -19.60
N LEU A 38 -5.20 -16.29 -18.92
CA LEU A 38 -4.12 -15.87 -18.06
C LEU A 38 -4.33 -16.51 -16.68
N ILE A 39 -3.35 -17.30 -16.25
CA ILE A 39 -3.40 -18.07 -15.02
C ILE A 39 -2.34 -17.56 -14.05
N TYR A 40 -2.78 -17.28 -12.83
CA TYR A 40 -1.96 -16.96 -11.69
C TYR A 40 -1.95 -18.14 -10.72
N THR A 41 -0.77 -18.55 -10.28
CA THR A 41 -0.62 -19.65 -9.31
C THR A 41 -0.12 -19.12 -7.98
N SER A 42 -0.17 -20.00 -6.96
CA SER A 42 0.54 -19.76 -5.70
C SER A 42 2.06 -19.63 -5.94
N ASP A 43 2.79 -19.19 -4.92
CA ASP A 43 4.26 -19.09 -4.98
C ASP A 43 4.95 -20.42 -5.33
N LYS A 44 4.27 -21.53 -5.09
CA LYS A 44 4.77 -22.87 -5.47
C LYS A 44 4.73 -23.12 -6.97
N GLY A 45 3.84 -22.40 -7.72
CA GLY A 45 3.70 -22.58 -9.15
C GLY A 45 3.18 -23.96 -9.58
N ILE A 46 3.09 -24.19 -10.91
CA ILE A 46 2.81 -25.50 -11.50
C ILE A 46 4.13 -26.18 -11.82
N PRO A 47 4.30 -27.45 -11.41
CA PRO A 47 5.51 -28.22 -11.76
C PRO A 47 5.64 -28.40 -13.28
N ILE A 48 6.80 -28.09 -13.85
CA ILE A 48 7.08 -28.25 -15.29
C ILE A 48 6.84 -29.70 -15.74
N LYS A 49 7.09 -30.67 -14.87
CA LYS A 49 6.79 -32.09 -15.16
C LYS A 49 5.31 -32.32 -15.46
N LEU A 50 4.41 -31.64 -14.74
CA LEU A 50 2.97 -31.72 -14.97
C LEU A 50 2.58 -31.03 -16.29
N VAL A 51 3.16 -29.88 -16.58
CA VAL A 51 2.96 -29.15 -17.84
C VAL A 51 3.33 -30.05 -19.04
N ARG A 52 4.45 -30.72 -18.98
CA ARG A 52 4.91 -31.65 -20.03
C ARG A 52 4.00 -32.88 -20.12
N LYS A 53 3.62 -33.47 -18.98
CA LYS A 53 2.72 -34.64 -18.93
C LYS A 53 1.39 -34.37 -19.60
N LEU A 54 0.83 -33.17 -19.39
CA LEU A 54 -0.46 -32.77 -19.94
C LEU A 54 -0.35 -32.13 -21.34
N SER A 55 0.87 -32.02 -21.88
CA SER A 55 1.15 -31.38 -23.18
C SER A 55 0.49 -29.99 -23.29
N LEU A 56 0.56 -29.19 -22.23
CA LEU A 56 -0.08 -27.88 -22.19
C LEU A 56 0.62 -26.91 -23.14
N ASP A 57 -0.15 -26.26 -24.01
CA ASP A 57 0.33 -25.12 -24.82
C ASP A 57 0.31 -23.87 -23.94
N ILE A 58 1.42 -23.63 -23.27
CA ILE A 58 1.57 -22.49 -22.36
C ILE A 58 2.70 -21.56 -22.79
N ARG A 59 2.48 -20.27 -22.55
CA ARG A 59 3.51 -19.25 -22.62
C ARG A 59 3.72 -18.69 -21.24
N GLU A 60 4.88 -18.97 -20.63
CA GLU A 60 5.24 -18.40 -19.35
C GLU A 60 5.39 -16.87 -19.48
N ILE A 61 4.75 -16.16 -18.55
CA ILE A 61 4.97 -14.73 -18.38
C ILE A 61 5.98 -14.59 -17.24
N ILE A 62 7.21 -14.28 -17.60
CA ILE A 62 8.21 -13.92 -16.62
C ILE A 62 7.95 -12.45 -16.28
N ASP A 63 7.55 -12.19 -15.05
CA ASP A 63 7.50 -10.81 -14.57
C ASP A 63 8.93 -10.29 -14.54
N LYS A 64 9.27 -9.46 -15.52
CA LYS A 64 10.59 -8.84 -15.61
C LYS A 64 10.80 -7.79 -14.53
N GLU A 65 9.71 -7.34 -13.93
CA GLU A 65 9.70 -6.36 -12.86
C GLU A 65 9.49 -7.03 -11.51
N LYS A 66 10.30 -6.66 -10.53
CA LYS A 66 10.16 -7.08 -9.13
C LYS A 66 10.20 -5.86 -8.25
N GLU A 67 9.21 -5.75 -7.39
CA GLU A 67 9.18 -4.75 -6.33
C GLU A 67 9.87 -5.31 -5.08
N LEU A 68 10.81 -4.55 -4.55
CA LEU A 68 11.59 -4.89 -3.37
C LEU A 68 11.67 -3.70 -2.44
N SER A 69 11.50 -3.95 -1.14
CA SER A 69 11.80 -2.97 -0.11
C SER A 69 13.30 -2.98 0.19
N LEU A 70 13.99 -1.93 -0.19
CA LEU A 70 15.44 -1.82 -0.07
C LEU A 70 15.83 -0.54 0.66
N THR A 71 16.97 -0.60 1.36
CA THR A 71 17.63 0.63 1.79
C THR A 71 18.18 1.40 0.57
N HIS A 72 18.36 2.69 0.70
CA HIS A 72 18.98 3.50 -0.37
C HIS A 72 20.36 2.97 -0.77
N ILE A 73 21.14 2.51 0.22
CA ILE A 73 22.48 1.95 0.01
C ILE A 73 22.41 0.66 -0.80
N ASP A 74 21.45 -0.23 -0.49
CA ASP A 74 21.32 -1.50 -1.18
C ASP A 74 20.78 -1.31 -2.60
N ALA A 75 19.86 -0.35 -2.80
CA ALA A 75 19.41 0.03 -4.14
C ALA A 75 20.58 0.53 -5.02
N ILE A 76 21.51 1.33 -4.47
CA ILE A 76 22.73 1.74 -5.19
C ILE A 76 23.64 0.55 -5.51
N LYS A 77 23.84 -0.38 -4.57
CA LYS A 77 24.66 -1.58 -4.80
C LYS A 77 24.10 -2.42 -5.94
N ILE A 78 22.78 -2.66 -5.92
CA ILE A 78 22.10 -3.44 -6.95
C ILE A 78 22.18 -2.72 -8.31
N LYS A 79 21.95 -1.41 -8.34
CA LYS A 79 22.08 -0.61 -9.55
C LYS A 79 23.48 -0.73 -10.17
N ASN A 80 24.52 -0.69 -9.35
CA ASN A 80 25.92 -0.78 -9.79
C ASN A 80 26.35 -2.21 -10.13
N SER A 81 25.55 -3.22 -9.84
CA SER A 81 25.88 -4.63 -10.16
C SER A 81 25.73 -4.96 -11.64
N ASN A 82 25.11 -4.10 -12.43
CA ASN A 82 24.79 -4.31 -13.85
C ASN A 82 23.98 -5.60 -14.14
N GLN A 83 23.28 -6.11 -13.13
CA GLN A 83 22.44 -7.32 -13.26
C GLN A 83 21.02 -7.02 -13.72
N PHE A 84 20.65 -5.75 -13.74
CA PHE A 84 19.32 -5.27 -14.07
C PHE A 84 19.39 -4.15 -15.09
N ASP A 85 18.50 -4.16 -16.05
CA ASP A 85 18.43 -3.14 -17.12
C ASP A 85 18.05 -1.77 -16.54
N THR A 86 17.14 -1.74 -15.59
CA THR A 86 16.63 -0.52 -14.98
C THR A 86 16.24 -0.76 -13.52
N ILE A 87 16.52 0.22 -12.67
CA ILE A 87 16.02 0.28 -11.29
C ILE A 87 15.41 1.66 -11.09
N TYR A 88 14.15 1.68 -10.68
CA TYR A 88 13.44 2.91 -10.36
C TYR A 88 12.70 2.77 -9.03
N ARG A 89 12.46 3.88 -8.39
CA ARG A 89 11.65 3.91 -7.17
C ARG A 89 10.18 3.94 -7.56
N VAL A 90 9.41 3.04 -7.00
CA VAL A 90 7.95 3.10 -7.07
C VAL A 90 7.49 4.16 -6.07
N ILE A 91 6.74 5.14 -6.55
CA ILE A 91 6.18 6.25 -5.74
C ILE A 91 4.68 6.22 -5.94
N GLU A 92 3.93 6.20 -4.85
CA GLU A 92 2.47 6.32 -4.90
C GLU A 92 2.04 7.70 -5.42
N GLU A 93 1.07 7.74 -6.32
CA GLU A 93 0.50 9.01 -6.77
C GLU A 93 -0.29 9.70 -5.65
N THR A 94 -0.30 11.03 -5.67
CA THR A 94 -0.93 11.86 -4.62
C THR A 94 -2.45 11.78 -4.57
N ASP A 95 -3.10 11.33 -5.65
CA ASP A 95 -4.56 11.26 -5.77
C ASP A 95 -5.20 10.00 -5.19
N THR A 96 -4.42 9.03 -4.75
CA THR A 96 -4.96 7.88 -4.03
C THR A 96 -5.34 8.31 -2.62
N SER A 97 -6.56 8.84 -2.46
CA SER A 97 -7.13 9.17 -1.15
C SER A 97 -7.35 7.90 -0.33
N ASN A 98 -6.26 7.31 0.13
CA ASN A 98 -6.30 6.16 0.98
C ASN A 98 -6.60 6.64 2.40
N SER A 99 -7.87 6.51 2.81
CA SER A 99 -8.37 7.02 4.09
C SER A 99 -7.77 6.31 5.32
N ILE A 100 -6.86 5.34 5.11
CA ILE A 100 -6.19 4.63 6.22
C ILE A 100 -5.03 5.41 6.82
N PHE A 101 -4.44 6.36 6.05
CA PHE A 101 -3.34 7.17 6.57
C PHE A 101 -3.86 8.30 7.47
N PHE A 102 -3.04 8.64 8.47
CA PHE A 102 -3.31 9.81 9.32
C PHE A 102 -3.49 11.08 8.45
N PRO A 103 -4.45 11.94 8.74
CA PRO A 103 -5.42 11.92 9.83
C PRO A 103 -6.70 11.14 9.54
N ASN A 104 -6.72 10.21 8.60
CA ASN A 104 -7.86 9.42 8.17
C ASN A 104 -9.05 10.33 7.72
N ASN A 105 -8.74 11.28 6.89
CA ASN A 105 -9.72 12.27 6.42
C ASN A 105 -9.49 12.58 4.95
N LYS A 106 -10.55 12.52 4.14
CA LYS A 106 -10.52 12.70 2.67
C LYS A 106 -9.96 14.06 2.19
N ARG A 107 -9.80 15.04 3.08
CA ARG A 107 -9.20 16.34 2.74
C ARG A 107 -7.68 16.28 2.63
N PHE A 108 -7.07 15.20 3.12
CA PHE A 108 -5.63 14.99 3.09
C PHE A 108 -5.32 13.81 2.17
N SER A 109 -4.73 14.11 1.02
CA SER A 109 -4.28 13.10 0.05
C SER A 109 -2.91 12.52 0.45
N TRP A 110 -2.73 12.25 1.75
CA TRP A 110 -1.47 11.73 2.27
C TRP A 110 -1.38 10.22 2.10
N ASN A 111 -0.19 9.78 1.71
CA ASN A 111 0.17 8.37 1.58
C ASN A 111 1.60 8.14 2.10
N ASN A 112 2.17 6.96 1.87
CA ASN A 112 3.52 6.62 2.34
C ASN A 112 4.62 7.52 1.74
N ASP A 113 4.46 7.95 0.50
CA ASP A 113 5.45 8.74 -0.22
C ASP A 113 5.20 10.25 -0.12
N HIS A 114 3.95 10.65 0.11
CA HIS A 114 3.52 12.04 0.17
C HIS A 114 2.79 12.31 1.49
N PHE A 115 3.54 12.71 2.50
CA PHE A 115 3.02 12.96 3.84
C PHE A 115 3.38 14.36 4.33
N GLY A 116 2.40 15.08 4.84
CA GLY A 116 2.60 16.42 5.40
C GLY A 116 2.39 17.58 4.42
N PRO A 117 2.77 18.79 4.83
CA PRO A 117 3.42 19.11 6.10
C PRO A 117 2.49 18.94 7.31
N LEU A 118 3.02 18.44 8.41
CA LEU A 118 2.34 18.29 9.70
C LEU A 118 3.10 19.09 10.77
N TYR A 119 2.44 20.04 11.40
CA TYR A 119 3.01 20.75 12.54
C TYR A 119 2.86 19.90 13.81
N ILE A 120 3.97 19.64 14.48
CA ILE A 120 4.01 18.90 15.76
C ILE A 120 4.12 19.93 16.89
N PRO A 121 3.05 20.09 17.70
CA PRO A 121 3.02 21.12 18.71
C PRO A 121 3.82 20.74 19.97
N LYS A 122 4.25 21.75 20.71
CA LYS A 122 4.77 21.64 22.07
C LYS A 122 3.87 22.40 23.05
N ALA A 123 4.13 22.22 24.33
CA ALA A 123 3.42 22.91 25.40
C ALA A 123 3.44 24.43 25.19
N GLY A 124 2.28 25.05 25.26
CA GLY A 124 2.10 26.50 25.06
C GLY A 124 1.97 26.93 23.61
N ASP A 125 2.21 26.07 22.63
CA ASP A 125 1.96 26.42 21.25
C ASP A 125 0.47 26.58 20.96
N LYS A 126 0.15 27.53 20.09
CA LYS A 126 -1.21 27.86 19.68
C LYS A 126 -1.39 27.61 18.20
N ILE A 127 -2.50 27.00 17.85
CA ILE A 127 -2.92 26.79 16.45
C ILE A 127 -4.28 27.42 16.18
N ASP A 128 -4.54 27.79 14.91
CA ASP A 128 -5.87 28.09 14.44
C ASP A 128 -6.67 26.80 14.35
N LEU A 129 -7.79 26.75 15.08
CA LEU A 129 -8.67 25.59 15.13
C LEU A 129 -9.91 25.83 14.25
N ASN A 130 -10.01 25.06 13.18
CA ASN A 130 -11.13 25.11 12.24
C ASN A 130 -11.37 23.71 11.65
N ILE A 131 -12.43 23.57 10.87
CA ILE A 131 -12.80 22.28 10.25
C ILE A 131 -11.71 21.67 9.36
N LYS A 132 -10.77 22.49 8.84
CA LYS A 132 -9.66 21.99 8.02
C LYS A 132 -8.52 21.44 8.89
N THR A 133 -8.18 22.13 9.99
CA THR A 133 -7.10 21.76 10.89
C THR A 133 -7.53 20.73 11.94
N LEU A 134 -8.81 20.69 12.30
CA LEU A 134 -9.35 19.80 13.33
C LEU A 134 -8.97 18.31 13.13
N PRO A 135 -9.04 17.71 11.94
CA PRO A 135 -8.68 16.30 11.79
C PRO A 135 -7.27 15.95 12.25
N LEU A 136 -6.33 16.90 12.12
CA LEU A 136 -4.92 16.70 12.52
C LEU A 136 -4.76 16.65 14.05
N TYR A 137 -5.57 17.41 14.78
CA TYR A 137 -5.38 17.62 16.21
C TYR A 137 -6.51 17.08 17.08
N LYS A 138 -7.61 16.63 16.47
CA LYS A 138 -8.78 16.12 17.20
C LYS A 138 -8.38 15.12 18.28
N LYS A 139 -7.58 14.11 17.90
CA LYS A 139 -7.15 13.05 18.82
C LYS A 139 -6.31 13.60 19.97
N ILE A 140 -5.45 14.58 19.70
CA ILE A 140 -4.68 15.27 20.74
C ILE A 140 -5.63 15.96 21.73
N ILE A 141 -6.55 16.74 21.23
CA ILE A 141 -7.50 17.53 22.04
C ILE A 141 -8.39 16.63 22.90
N THR A 142 -8.92 15.53 22.31
CA THR A 142 -9.89 14.65 23.01
C THR A 142 -9.19 13.60 23.84
N ASP A 143 -8.28 12.82 23.28
CA ASP A 143 -7.77 11.58 23.89
C ASP A 143 -6.57 11.86 24.82
N TYR A 144 -5.71 12.79 24.44
CA TYR A 144 -4.48 13.06 25.20
C TYR A 144 -4.62 14.24 26.16
N GLU A 145 -5.44 15.23 25.83
CA GLU A 145 -5.70 16.37 26.69
C GLU A 145 -7.10 16.38 27.36
N PHE A 146 -7.87 15.31 27.11
CA PHE A 146 -9.13 14.97 27.78
C PHE A 146 -10.20 16.06 27.72
N ASN A 147 -10.30 16.77 26.58
CA ASN A 147 -11.34 17.76 26.41
C ASN A 147 -12.58 17.13 25.75
N ASP A 148 -13.78 17.60 26.13
CA ASP A 148 -15.02 17.32 25.39
C ASP A 148 -15.05 18.21 24.13
N LEU A 149 -15.06 17.58 22.94
CA LEU A 149 -15.05 18.27 21.66
C LEU A 149 -16.30 17.92 20.86
N LYS A 150 -17.03 18.96 20.47
CA LYS A 150 -18.21 18.83 19.61
C LYS A 150 -18.08 19.75 18.42
N VAL A 151 -18.62 19.33 17.30
CA VAL A 151 -18.75 20.15 16.10
C VAL A 151 -20.23 20.30 15.82
N ILE A 152 -20.69 21.54 15.76
CA ILE A 152 -22.07 21.89 15.41
C ILE A 152 -22.00 22.79 14.19
N ASP A 153 -22.52 22.33 13.07
CA ASP A 153 -22.33 22.95 11.76
C ASP A 153 -20.84 23.10 11.43
N GLU A 154 -20.27 24.28 11.50
CA GLU A 154 -18.82 24.52 11.32
C GLU A 154 -18.17 25.04 12.62
N ASP A 155 -18.93 25.19 13.68
CA ASP A 155 -18.42 25.65 14.96
C ASP A 155 -17.83 24.52 15.78
N ILE A 156 -16.63 24.74 16.29
CA ILE A 156 -15.92 23.78 17.16
C ILE A 156 -16.11 24.24 18.60
N LEU A 157 -16.71 23.37 19.42
CA LEU A 157 -16.90 23.61 20.84
C LEU A 157 -15.93 22.70 21.61
N ILE A 158 -15.16 23.31 22.49
CA ILE A 158 -14.30 22.62 23.47
C ILE A 158 -14.84 22.89 24.87
N ASN A 159 -15.18 21.84 25.60
CA ASN A 159 -15.79 21.92 26.94
C ASN A 159 -17.02 22.85 26.99
N GLY A 160 -17.80 22.86 25.89
CA GLY A 160 -19.02 23.65 25.75
C GLY A 160 -18.81 25.09 25.27
N THR A 161 -17.58 25.57 25.10
CA THR A 161 -17.23 26.90 24.62
C THR A 161 -16.80 26.85 23.17
N LYS A 162 -17.27 27.75 22.34
CA LYS A 162 -16.83 27.92 20.95
C LYS A 162 -15.41 28.45 20.92
N GLU A 163 -14.52 27.70 20.25
CA GLU A 163 -13.10 28.03 20.14
C GLU A 163 -12.65 28.06 18.68
N ASN A 164 -11.87 29.08 18.34
CA ASN A 164 -11.22 29.20 17.02
C ASN A 164 -9.73 29.01 17.08
N GLU A 165 -9.18 28.79 18.27
CA GLU A 165 -7.77 28.56 18.54
C GLU A 165 -7.65 27.47 19.59
N TYR A 166 -6.51 26.79 19.62
CA TYR A 166 -6.21 25.81 20.65
C TYR A 166 -4.80 25.97 21.15
N VAL A 167 -4.61 25.95 22.48
CA VAL A 167 -3.30 25.98 23.12
C VAL A 167 -2.99 24.62 23.70
N PHE A 168 -1.89 24.01 23.25
CA PHE A 168 -1.49 22.68 23.69
C PHE A 168 -0.89 22.70 25.10
N LYS A 169 -1.24 21.70 25.91
CA LYS A 169 -0.82 21.62 27.31
C LYS A 169 0.50 20.89 27.51
N GLN A 170 0.95 20.08 26.51
CA GLN A 170 2.17 19.27 26.61
C GLN A 170 2.90 19.20 25.28
N ASP A 171 4.12 18.66 25.29
CA ASP A 171 4.92 18.40 24.10
C ASP A 171 4.44 17.13 23.40
N TYR A 172 4.42 17.16 22.06
CA TYR A 172 4.09 16.00 21.25
C TYR A 172 5.24 15.60 20.36
N TYR A 173 5.29 14.33 20.01
CA TYR A 173 6.31 13.75 19.17
C TYR A 173 5.68 12.86 18.12
N TRP A 174 6.13 12.99 16.89
CA TRP A 174 5.72 12.10 15.82
C TRP A 174 6.72 10.95 15.70
N MET A 175 6.29 9.75 16.07
CA MET A 175 7.12 8.56 15.97
C MET A 175 6.81 7.82 14.69
N MET A 176 7.84 7.43 13.96
CA MET A 176 7.72 6.63 12.74
C MET A 176 8.72 5.50 12.78
N GLY A 177 8.29 4.31 12.31
CA GLY A 177 9.21 3.23 12.04
C GLY A 177 10.14 3.55 10.86
N ASP A 178 11.28 2.93 10.81
CA ASP A 178 12.24 3.00 9.70
C ASP A 178 11.72 2.30 8.44
N ASN A 179 10.91 1.26 8.60
CA ASN A 179 10.19 0.60 7.52
C ASN A 179 8.79 1.21 7.34
N ARG A 180 8.69 2.30 6.62
CA ARG A 180 7.48 3.10 6.46
C ARG A 180 6.29 2.39 5.85
N TYR A 181 6.54 1.41 5.00
CA TYR A 181 5.46 0.64 4.34
C TYR A 181 4.86 -0.44 5.24
N ASN A 182 5.52 -0.77 6.36
CA ASN A 182 5.10 -1.82 7.30
C ASN A 182 5.05 -1.34 8.76
N SER A 183 4.98 -0.03 9.01
CA SER A 183 4.94 0.54 10.36
C SER A 183 3.56 1.12 10.68
#